data_4c83c83f95f388b98d962284e7ec9a4c
#
_entry.id   4c83c83f95f388b98d962284e7ec9a4c
#
_cell.length_a   1.000
_cell.length_b   1.000
_cell.length_c   1.000
_cell.angle_alpha   90.00
_cell.angle_beta   90.00
_cell.angle_gamma   90.00
#
_symmetry.space_group_name_H-M   'P 1'
#
loop_
_entity.id
_entity.type
_entity.pdbx_description
1 polymer ?
#
loop_
_entity_poly.entity_id
_entity_poly.type
_entity_poly.pdbx_seq_one_letter_code
_entity_poly.pdbx_strand_id
1 'polypeptide(L)'
;MTDPHCTPNLKTITCFCPAGRAQAVLDRLRKEKGIVSASAHHARGAGLATRNTKGRLFFLEKEIVTALVPADRADEIFEFLYFAAGIDERHAGMVLMGNILCGELMTLPDLPDEQ
;
A
#
# COMPACT_ATOMS: atom_id res chain seq x y z
N MET A 1 -18.09 9.89 20.94
CA MET A 1 -19.19 10.17 19.99
C MET A 1 -18.78 9.77 18.60
N THR A 2 -19.58 8.99 17.94
CA THR A 2 -19.24 8.43 16.65
C THR A 2 -19.77 9.33 15.53
N ASP A 3 -18.87 9.80 14.68
CA ASP A 3 -19.25 10.53 13.48
C ASP A 3 -19.93 9.53 12.53
N PRO A 4 -21.12 9.86 11.98
CA PRO A 4 -21.80 8.93 11.07
C PRO A 4 -21.02 8.64 9.78
N HIS A 5 -20.02 9.50 9.47
CA HIS A 5 -19.17 9.29 8.31
C HIS A 5 -17.87 8.57 8.64
N CYS A 6 -17.70 8.14 9.88
CA CYS A 6 -16.54 7.40 10.32
C CYS A 6 -16.86 5.91 10.38
N THR A 7 -16.09 5.13 9.64
CA THR A 7 -16.13 3.68 9.76
C THR A 7 -15.13 3.27 10.84
N PRO A 8 -15.59 2.61 11.91
CA PRO A 8 -14.67 2.18 12.96
C PRO A 8 -13.81 1.02 12.52
N ASN A 9 -12.72 0.81 13.24
CA ASN A 9 -11.86 -0.37 13.09
C ASN A 9 -11.25 -0.51 11.70
N LEU A 10 -10.74 0.60 11.19
CA LEU A 10 -9.96 0.59 9.95
C LEU A 10 -8.48 0.76 10.27
N LYS A 11 -7.65 0.23 9.41
CA LYS A 11 -6.21 0.45 9.46
C LYS A 11 -5.70 0.83 8.09
N THR A 12 -4.60 1.56 8.09
CA THR A 12 -3.90 1.90 6.86
C THR A 12 -2.64 1.08 6.76
N ILE A 13 -2.33 0.61 5.56
CA ILE A 13 -1.09 -0.10 5.30
C ILE A 13 -0.40 0.65 4.18
N THR A 14 0.82 1.10 4.46
CA THR A 14 1.62 1.85 3.50
C THR A 14 2.83 1.01 3.12
N CYS A 15 3.00 0.82 1.84
CA CYS A 15 4.05 -0.04 1.31
C CYS A 15 4.93 0.76 0.37
N PHE A 16 6.21 0.85 0.70
CA PHE A 16 7.22 1.48 -0.15
C PHE A 16 7.88 0.38 -0.96
N CYS A 17 7.69 0.39 -2.26
CA CYS A 17 8.20 -0.67 -3.10
C CYS A 17 9.03 -0.10 -4.25
N PRO A 18 9.83 -0.96 -4.90
CA PRO A 18 10.59 -0.52 -6.05
C PRO A 18 9.69 0.02 -7.15
N ALA A 19 10.20 0.99 -7.90
CA ALA A 19 9.45 1.59 -8.99
C ALA A 19 9.04 0.51 -10.00
N GLY A 20 7.82 0.63 -10.51
CA GLY A 20 7.26 -0.29 -11.48
C GLY A 20 6.45 -1.43 -10.92
N ARG A 21 6.39 -1.58 -9.60
CA ARG A 21 5.64 -2.70 -9.00
C ARG A 21 4.25 -2.33 -8.52
N ALA A 22 3.97 -1.04 -8.34
CA ALA A 22 2.74 -0.62 -7.68
C ALA A 22 1.47 -1.07 -8.42
N GLN A 23 1.45 -0.98 -9.73
CA GLN A 23 0.26 -1.35 -10.50
C GLN A 23 -0.08 -2.83 -10.32
N ALA A 24 0.93 -3.68 -10.37
CA ALA A 24 0.73 -5.11 -10.18
C ALA A 24 0.23 -5.42 -8.76
N VAL A 25 0.76 -4.70 -7.78
CA VAL A 25 0.33 -4.86 -6.39
C VAL A 25 -1.13 -4.45 -6.23
N LEU A 26 -1.52 -3.32 -6.80
CA LEU A 26 -2.91 -2.86 -6.76
C LEU A 26 -3.85 -3.85 -7.42
N ASP A 27 -3.45 -4.37 -8.58
CA ASP A 27 -4.25 -5.36 -9.30
C ASP A 27 -4.45 -6.61 -8.47
N ARG A 28 -3.40 -7.10 -7.84
CA ARG A 28 -3.48 -8.29 -7.00
C ARG A 28 -4.32 -8.05 -5.74
N LEU A 29 -4.19 -6.86 -5.13
CA LEU A 29 -5.04 -6.51 -3.99
C LEU A 29 -6.52 -6.59 -4.34
N ARG A 30 -6.87 -6.06 -5.49
CA ARG A 30 -8.25 -6.08 -5.95
C ARG A 30 -8.71 -7.49 -6.28
N LYS A 31 -7.91 -8.24 -7.04
CA LYS A 31 -8.32 -9.55 -7.55
C LYS A 31 -8.27 -10.63 -6.50
N GLU A 32 -7.22 -10.64 -5.69
CA GLU A 32 -7.01 -11.72 -4.73
C GLU A 32 -7.59 -11.43 -3.35
N LYS A 33 -7.65 -10.17 -2.96
CA LYS A 33 -8.10 -9.78 -1.62
C LYS A 33 -9.37 -8.94 -1.61
N GLY A 34 -9.81 -8.47 -2.77
CA GLY A 34 -11.01 -7.65 -2.83
C GLY A 34 -10.85 -6.25 -2.24
N ILE A 35 -9.62 -5.78 -2.11
CA ILE A 35 -9.35 -4.46 -1.55
C ILE A 35 -9.31 -3.45 -2.70
N VAL A 36 -10.25 -2.49 -2.65
CA VAL A 36 -10.33 -1.44 -3.67
C VAL A 36 -9.98 -0.06 -3.11
N SER A 37 -9.95 0.09 -1.79
CA SER A 37 -9.57 1.36 -1.14
C SER A 37 -8.05 1.46 -1.07
N ALA A 38 -7.41 1.51 -2.21
CA ALA A 38 -5.96 1.55 -2.31
C ALA A 38 -5.55 2.45 -3.46
N SER A 39 -4.40 3.08 -3.30
CA SER A 39 -3.87 3.97 -4.32
C SER A 39 -2.36 3.86 -4.35
N ALA A 40 -1.77 4.37 -5.42
CA ALA A 40 -0.32 4.37 -5.56
C ALA A 40 0.15 5.70 -6.10
N HIS A 41 1.33 6.10 -5.69
CA HIS A 41 1.95 7.31 -6.22
C HIS A 41 3.47 7.15 -6.21
N HIS A 42 4.12 7.99 -6.97
CA HIS A 42 5.58 7.98 -7.06
C HIS A 42 6.18 8.84 -5.96
N ALA A 43 7.35 8.43 -5.49
CA ALA A 43 8.10 9.19 -4.51
C ALA A 43 9.59 8.99 -4.76
N ARG A 44 10.39 9.89 -4.22
CA ARG A 44 11.83 9.74 -4.20
C ARG A 44 12.29 9.62 -2.78
N GLY A 45 13.09 8.61 -2.53
CA GLY A 45 13.68 8.41 -1.22
C GLY A 45 15.19 8.55 -1.30
N ALA A 46 15.79 9.03 -0.24
CA ALA A 46 17.24 9.03 -0.12
C ALA A 46 17.65 7.74 0.60
N GLY A 47 18.70 7.12 0.11
CA GLY A 47 19.17 5.89 0.74
C GLY A 47 20.53 5.49 0.23
N LEU A 48 21.11 4.51 0.90
CA LEU A 48 22.34 3.89 0.46
C LEU A 48 21.95 2.74 -0.47
N ALA A 49 22.11 2.98 -1.77
CA ALA A 49 21.61 2.04 -2.75
C ALA A 49 22.44 0.77 -2.85
N THR A 50 23.77 0.89 -2.84
CA THR A 50 24.63 -0.28 -2.97
C THR A 50 25.99 0.01 -2.33
N ARG A 51 26.77 -1.04 -2.13
CA ARG A 51 28.13 -0.90 -1.65
C ARG A 51 29.04 -0.16 -2.62
N ASN A 52 28.68 -0.16 -3.90
CA ASN A 52 29.49 0.46 -4.94
C ASN A 52 29.35 1.98 -4.95
N THR A 53 28.49 2.54 -4.13
CA THR A 53 28.25 3.97 -4.12
C THR A 53 29.24 4.73 -3.25
N LYS A 54 30.13 4.05 -2.56
CA LYS A 54 31.14 4.64 -1.67
C LYS A 54 30.52 5.58 -0.61
N GLY A 55 29.36 5.19 -0.09
CA GLY A 55 28.67 5.95 0.94
C GLY A 55 27.89 7.15 0.44
N ARG A 56 27.78 7.34 -0.87
CA ARG A 56 26.99 8.43 -1.41
C ARG A 56 25.51 8.14 -1.26
N LEU A 57 24.73 9.18 -0.98
CA LEU A 57 23.28 9.09 -0.96
C LEU A 57 22.76 9.13 -2.38
N PHE A 58 21.83 8.24 -2.67
CA PHE A 58 21.14 8.22 -3.95
C PHE A 58 19.67 8.51 -3.72
N PHE A 59 19.08 9.22 -4.67
CA PHE A 59 17.64 9.38 -4.70
C PHE A 59 17.09 8.28 -5.58
N LEU A 60 16.46 7.32 -4.93
CA LEU A 60 15.85 6.19 -5.61
C LEU A 60 14.39 6.47 -5.84
N GLU A 61 13.93 6.17 -7.03
CA GLU A 61 12.51 6.25 -7.30
C GLU A 61 11.82 5.08 -6.64
N LYS A 62 10.77 5.40 -5.91
CA LYS A 62 9.93 4.42 -5.23
C LYS A 62 8.50 4.65 -5.62
N GLU A 63 7.71 3.63 -5.45
CA GLU A 63 6.27 3.75 -5.52
C GLU A 63 5.71 3.46 -4.15
N ILE A 64 4.70 4.23 -3.77
CA ILE A 64 4.05 4.07 -2.48
C ILE A 64 2.64 3.59 -2.73
N VAL A 65 2.33 2.41 -2.18
CA VAL A 65 0.98 1.87 -2.21
C VAL A 65 0.38 2.07 -0.84
N THR A 66 -0.78 2.70 -0.78
CA THR A 66 -1.50 2.90 0.47
C THR A 66 -2.84 2.20 0.36
N ALA A 67 -3.14 1.35 1.32
CA ALA A 67 -4.41 0.63 1.36
C ALA A 67 -5.12 0.92 2.67
N LEU A 68 -6.41 1.14 2.59
CA LEU A 68 -7.29 1.29 3.74
C LEU A 68 -8.08 -0.01 3.88
N VAL A 69 -7.92 -0.68 5.01
CA VAL A 69 -8.45 -2.03 5.18
C VAL A 69 -9.18 -2.19 6.50
N PRO A 70 -10.13 -3.12 6.59
CA PRO A 70 -10.75 -3.43 7.88
C PRO A 70 -9.70 -3.98 8.84
N ALA A 71 -9.82 -3.63 10.11
CA ALA A 71 -8.84 -4.02 11.12
C ALA A 71 -8.75 -5.55 11.26
N ASP A 72 -9.85 -6.26 11.07
CA ASP A 72 -9.87 -7.72 11.19
C ASP A 72 -9.16 -8.41 10.02
N ARG A 73 -8.89 -7.69 8.94
CA ARG A 73 -8.14 -8.23 7.81
C ARG A 73 -6.75 -7.62 7.70
N ALA A 74 -6.40 -6.71 8.61
CA ALA A 74 -5.17 -5.93 8.47
C ALA A 74 -3.92 -6.81 8.47
N ASP A 75 -3.85 -7.80 9.34
CA ASP A 75 -2.68 -8.67 9.41
C ASP A 75 -2.53 -9.50 8.13
N GLU A 76 -3.63 -9.98 7.61
CA GLU A 76 -3.66 -10.73 6.36
C GLU A 76 -3.15 -9.87 5.20
N ILE A 77 -3.64 -8.65 5.10
CA ILE A 77 -3.26 -7.75 4.01
C ILE A 77 -1.82 -7.27 4.17
N PHE A 78 -1.39 -7.04 5.41
CA PHE A 78 -0.01 -6.65 5.68
C PHE A 78 0.95 -7.72 5.17
N GLU A 79 0.69 -8.98 5.51
CA GLU A 79 1.53 -10.08 5.05
C GLU A 79 1.47 -10.23 3.54
N PHE A 80 0.30 -10.09 2.97
CA PHE A 80 0.13 -10.15 1.52
C PHE A 80 0.98 -9.09 0.83
N LEU A 81 0.93 -7.84 1.31
CA LEU A 81 1.70 -6.76 0.71
C LEU A 81 3.20 -6.96 0.89
N TYR A 82 3.61 -7.50 2.03
CA TYR A 82 5.01 -7.77 2.28
C TYR A 82 5.61 -8.64 1.18
N PHE A 83 4.88 -9.66 0.75
CA PHE A 83 5.36 -10.54 -0.29
C PHE A 83 5.05 -10.04 -1.70
N ALA A 84 3.86 -9.49 -1.91
CA ALA A 84 3.45 -9.06 -3.24
C ALA A 84 4.29 -7.90 -3.77
N ALA A 85 4.71 -7.01 -2.89
CA ALA A 85 5.55 -5.87 -3.27
C ALA A 85 7.04 -6.23 -3.29
N GLY A 86 7.40 -7.45 -2.87
CA GLY A 86 8.78 -7.87 -2.85
C GLY A 86 9.58 -7.28 -1.69
N ILE A 87 8.92 -6.92 -0.60
CA ILE A 87 9.59 -6.32 0.56
C ILE A 87 10.52 -7.32 1.24
N ASP A 88 10.24 -8.61 1.07
CA ASP A 88 11.10 -9.67 1.57
C ASP A 88 12.43 -9.75 0.86
N GLU A 89 12.56 -9.08 -0.29
CA GLU A 89 13.83 -8.99 -0.97
C GLU A 89 14.71 -7.95 -0.29
N ARG A 90 16.01 -8.17 -0.35
CA ARG A 90 16.95 -7.29 0.32
C ARG A 90 16.90 -5.88 -0.25
N HIS A 91 16.74 -4.88 0.63
CA HIS A 91 16.69 -3.46 0.27
C HIS A 91 15.55 -3.09 -0.68
N ALA A 92 14.49 -3.89 -0.70
CA ALA A 92 13.40 -3.64 -1.64
C ALA A 92 12.45 -2.53 -1.18
N GLY A 93 12.29 -2.35 0.14
CA GLY A 93 11.37 -1.33 0.63
C GLY A 93 10.94 -1.59 2.05
N MET A 94 9.77 -1.10 2.41
CA MET A 94 9.20 -1.35 3.73
C MET A 94 7.69 -1.30 3.67
N VAL A 95 7.08 -1.86 4.69
CA VAL A 95 5.63 -1.81 4.83
C VAL A 95 5.32 -1.39 6.28
N LEU A 96 4.34 -0.50 6.41
CA LEU A 96 3.93 0.07 7.68
C LEU A 96 2.42 -0.12 7.85
N MET A 97 2.00 -0.28 9.09
CA MET A 97 0.59 -0.36 9.43
C MET A 97 0.29 0.69 10.47
N GLY A 98 -0.81 1.40 10.30
CA GLY A 98 -1.22 2.42 11.24
C GLY A 98 -2.70 2.37 11.54
N ASN A 99 -3.09 2.99 12.64
CA ASN A 99 -4.50 3.12 12.99
C ASN A 99 -5.09 4.34 12.32
N ILE A 100 -6.38 4.25 12.03
CA ILE A 100 -7.13 5.34 11.44
C ILE A 100 -8.09 5.88 12.50
N LEU A 101 -8.05 7.19 12.72
CA LEU A 101 -8.98 7.83 13.64
C LEU A 101 -10.38 7.88 13.06
N CYS A 102 -10.46 8.19 11.77
CA CYS A 102 -11.71 8.29 11.07
C CYS A 102 -11.50 8.05 9.59
N GLY A 103 -12.35 7.26 8.99
CA GLY A 103 -12.24 6.98 7.57
C GLY A 103 -13.45 6.21 7.08
N GLU A 104 -13.52 6.09 5.77
CA GLU A 104 -14.58 5.37 5.11
C GLU A 104 -14.00 4.59 3.95
N LEU A 105 -14.39 3.32 3.84
CA LEU A 105 -13.89 2.50 2.76
C LEU A 105 -14.50 2.92 1.44
N MET A 106 -13.67 2.91 0.39
CA MET A 106 -14.15 3.13 -0.95
C MET A 106 -15.01 1.94 -1.37
N THR A 107 -16.13 2.24 -1.98
CA THR A 107 -16.97 1.23 -2.58
C THR A 107 -17.11 1.53 -4.07
N LEU A 108 -17.17 0.48 -4.85
CA LEU A 108 -17.39 0.67 -6.27
C LEU A 108 -18.85 1.02 -6.51
N PRO A 109 -19.12 2.04 -7.33
CA PRO A 109 -20.50 2.38 -7.62
C PRO A 109 -21.17 1.29 -8.46
N ASP A 110 -22.49 1.16 -8.26
CA ASP A 110 -23.29 0.28 -9.12
C ASP A 110 -23.48 0.99 -10.44
N LEU A 111 -22.67 0.66 -11.41
CA LEU A 111 -22.80 1.23 -12.74
C LEU A 111 -23.60 0.28 -13.60
N PRO A 112 -24.46 0.82 -14.49
CA PRO A 112 -25.10 -0.04 -15.46
C PRO A 112 -24.06 -0.70 -16.33
N ASP A 113 -24.34 -1.92 -16.73
CA ASP A 113 -23.42 -2.63 -17.61
C ASP A 113 -23.23 -1.86 -18.90
N GLU A 114 -21.99 -1.53 -19.19
CA GLU A 114 -21.66 -0.94 -20.47
C GLU A 114 -21.42 -2.05 -21.47
N GLN A 115 -22.12 -1.95 -22.54
CA GLN A 115 -22.02 -2.94 -23.59
C GLN A 115 -21.56 -2.36 -24.88
#